data_56f8ed52c8e66244a1599a3847b9b5c9
#
_entry.id   56f8ed52c8e66244a1599a3847b9b5c9
#
_cell.length_a   1.000
_cell.length_b   1.000
_cell.length_c   1.000
_cell.angle_alpha   90.00
_cell.angle_beta   90.00
_cell.angle_gamma   90.00
#
_symmetry.space_group_name_H-M   'P 1'
#
loop_
_entity.id
_entity.type
_entity.pdbx_description
1 polymer ?
#
loop_
_entity_poly.entity_id
_entity_poly.type
_entity_poly.pdbx_seq_one_letter_code
_entity_poly.pdbx_strand_id
1 'polypeptide(L)'
;MPQIQMPFFPHGATELTSHLAFECREGLVTYFYGHLPVFTHEEKDIRTFRMITSQFIVNGVVKQAQVIRAFGLPARTVKRYVKLYREKGTAGFFQEPGRRGAAVLTDDVLKEAQGLLDEGLGRNVVAARIGIKANTLAKAIHAGRLHEREKKGHSSQPIPKH
;
A
#
# COMPACT_ATOMS: atom_id res chain seq x y z
N MET A 1 -27.45 44.07 25.54
CA MET A 1 -26.33 43.29 26.14
C MET A 1 -25.56 42.64 25.02
N PRO A 2 -24.24 42.78 24.91
CA PRO A 2 -23.50 42.10 23.87
C PRO A 2 -23.52 40.57 24.15
N GLN A 3 -24.06 39.80 23.22
CA GLN A 3 -23.99 38.35 23.27
C GLN A 3 -22.53 37.91 22.97
N ILE A 4 -21.89 37.27 23.93
CA ILE A 4 -20.60 36.63 23.72
C ILE A 4 -20.90 35.42 22.86
N GLN A 5 -20.53 35.45 21.57
CA GLN A 5 -20.54 34.25 20.73
C GLN A 5 -19.41 33.35 21.18
N MET A 6 -19.75 32.22 21.80
CA MET A 6 -18.76 31.18 22.09
C MET A 6 -18.28 30.59 20.76
N PRO A 7 -16.97 30.35 20.62
CA PRO A 7 -16.45 29.69 19.42
C PRO A 7 -17.11 28.31 19.27
N PHE A 8 -17.47 27.96 18.04
CA PHE A 8 -18.18 26.67 17.76
C PHE A 8 -17.31 25.44 17.96
N PHE A 9 -15.99 25.61 17.89
CA PHE A 9 -15.01 24.54 18.12
C PHE A 9 -14.09 24.85 19.31
N PRO A 10 -13.45 23.84 19.91
CA PRO A 10 -12.40 24.03 20.89
C PRO A 10 -11.27 24.92 20.35
N HIS A 11 -10.63 25.68 21.24
CA HIS A 11 -9.50 26.51 20.87
C HIS A 11 -8.34 25.67 20.36
N GLY A 12 -7.80 25.98 19.18
CA GLY A 12 -6.71 25.25 18.55
C GLY A 12 -7.15 24.15 17.57
N ALA A 13 -8.44 23.86 17.47
CA ALA A 13 -8.94 22.90 16.50
C ALA A 13 -8.90 23.46 15.08
N THR A 14 -8.53 22.61 14.13
CA THR A 14 -8.53 22.91 12.69
C THR A 14 -9.88 22.52 12.08
N GLU A 15 -10.55 23.47 11.47
CA GLU A 15 -11.86 23.25 10.86
C GLU A 15 -11.75 22.44 9.56
N LEU A 16 -12.55 21.38 9.45
CA LEU A 16 -12.77 20.62 8.20
C LEU A 16 -14.04 21.10 7.49
N THR A 17 -15.08 21.34 8.25
CA THR A 17 -16.37 21.89 7.81
C THR A 17 -16.90 22.83 8.89
N SER A 18 -18.06 23.47 8.63
CA SER A 18 -18.75 24.28 9.66
C SER A 18 -19.15 23.50 10.92
N HIS A 19 -19.14 22.14 10.88
CA HIS A 19 -19.59 21.30 11.99
C HIS A 19 -18.54 20.30 12.45
N LEU A 20 -17.50 20.05 11.65
CA LEU A 20 -16.45 19.09 11.93
C LEU A 20 -15.09 19.78 11.99
N ALA A 21 -14.36 19.57 13.06
CA ALA A 21 -12.97 20.01 13.24
C ALA A 21 -12.12 18.88 13.79
N PHE A 22 -10.82 19.05 13.78
CA PHE A 22 -9.88 18.13 14.46
C PHE A 22 -8.77 18.90 15.17
N GLU A 23 -8.24 18.30 16.20
CA GLU A 23 -7.07 18.78 16.94
C GLU A 23 -6.05 17.64 17.03
N CYS A 24 -4.78 17.98 16.84
CA CYS A 24 -3.67 17.07 17.10
C CYS A 24 -2.94 17.56 18.35
N ARG A 25 -3.03 16.81 19.44
CA ARG A 25 -2.41 17.15 20.72
C ARG A 25 -1.79 15.90 21.35
N GLU A 26 -0.54 16.02 21.80
CA GLU A 26 0.19 14.94 22.51
C GLU A 26 0.21 13.61 21.74
N GLY A 27 0.25 13.66 20.40
CA GLY A 27 0.25 12.44 19.55
C GLY A 27 -1.13 11.80 19.36
N LEU A 28 -2.19 12.46 19.81
CA LEU A 28 -3.58 12.04 19.61
C LEU A 28 -4.27 13.00 18.63
N VAL A 29 -5.04 12.44 17.71
CA VAL A 29 -5.90 13.18 16.80
C VAL A 29 -7.33 13.01 17.24
N THR A 30 -7.98 14.09 17.71
CA THR A 30 -9.36 14.09 18.15
C THR A 30 -10.22 14.86 17.17
N TYR A 31 -11.31 14.27 16.73
CA TYR A 31 -12.32 14.92 15.88
C TYR A 31 -13.48 15.40 16.72
N PHE A 32 -13.95 16.61 16.40
CA PHE A 32 -15.03 17.28 17.11
C PHE A 32 -16.19 17.55 16.16
N TYR A 33 -17.40 17.24 16.59
CA TYR A 33 -18.62 17.75 15.98
C TYR A 33 -19.16 18.86 16.86
N GLY A 34 -18.98 20.13 16.45
CA GLY A 34 -19.09 21.27 17.34
C GLY A 34 -18.08 21.15 18.48
N HIS A 35 -18.54 21.21 19.72
CA HIS A 35 -17.70 21.03 20.92
C HIS A 35 -17.53 19.58 21.35
N LEU A 36 -18.29 18.64 20.76
CA LEU A 36 -18.30 17.24 21.21
C LEU A 36 -17.18 16.45 20.53
N PRO A 37 -16.29 15.82 21.29
CA PRO A 37 -15.35 14.87 20.74
C PRO A 37 -16.10 13.61 20.27
N VAL A 38 -16.01 13.30 18.98
CA VAL A 38 -16.73 12.18 18.36
C VAL A 38 -15.84 10.98 18.07
N PHE A 39 -14.54 11.23 17.92
CA PHE A 39 -13.58 10.17 17.65
C PHE A 39 -12.15 10.61 17.99
N THR A 40 -11.34 9.67 18.52
CA THR A 40 -9.91 9.90 18.80
C THR A 40 -9.08 8.70 18.38
N HIS A 41 -7.91 8.96 17.82
CA HIS A 41 -6.92 7.92 17.50
C HIS A 41 -5.49 8.46 17.65
N GLU A 42 -4.52 7.57 17.74
CA GLU A 42 -3.12 7.97 17.72
C GLU A 42 -2.72 8.55 16.35
N GLU A 43 -1.90 9.58 16.34
CA GLU A 43 -1.41 10.21 15.10
C GLU A 43 -0.69 9.20 14.19
N LYS A 44 0.00 8.21 14.77
CA LYS A 44 0.71 7.15 14.06
C LYS A 44 -0.21 6.05 13.52
N ASP A 45 -1.45 5.97 13.99
CA ASP A 45 -2.41 4.96 13.53
C ASP A 45 -3.05 5.40 12.20
N ILE A 46 -2.28 5.18 11.14
CA ILE A 46 -2.70 5.49 9.77
C ILE A 46 -3.90 4.63 9.32
N ARG A 47 -4.09 3.43 9.87
CA ARG A 47 -5.23 2.57 9.49
C ARG A 47 -6.52 3.17 9.98
N THR A 48 -6.58 3.55 11.24
CA THR A 48 -7.73 4.22 11.83
C THR A 48 -7.99 5.59 11.20
N PHE A 49 -6.95 6.40 10.96
CA PHE A 49 -7.07 7.65 10.22
C PHE A 49 -7.76 7.46 8.85
N ARG A 50 -7.33 6.48 8.06
CA ARG A 50 -7.91 6.17 6.76
C ARG A 50 -9.37 5.73 6.86
N MET A 51 -9.67 4.93 7.85
CA MET A 51 -11.02 4.45 8.12
C MET A 51 -11.96 5.60 8.49
N ILE A 52 -11.61 6.40 9.50
CA ILE A 52 -12.51 7.46 10.00
C ILE A 52 -12.73 8.59 8.98
N THR A 53 -11.67 9.01 8.27
CA THR A 53 -11.81 10.02 7.20
C THR A 53 -12.68 9.52 6.05
N SER A 54 -12.59 8.23 5.70
CA SER A 54 -13.47 7.63 4.69
C SER A 54 -14.91 7.55 5.15
N GLN A 55 -15.14 7.22 6.42
CA GLN A 55 -16.46 7.18 7.03
C GLN A 55 -17.12 8.58 6.99
N PHE A 56 -16.41 9.62 7.38
CA PHE A 56 -16.93 10.99 7.31
C PHE A 56 -17.30 11.40 5.88
N ILE A 57 -16.51 11.00 4.88
CA ILE A 57 -16.79 11.28 3.47
C ILE A 57 -18.04 10.50 3.00
N VAL A 58 -18.12 9.22 3.31
CA VAL A 58 -19.23 8.36 2.86
C VAL A 58 -20.55 8.75 3.52
N ASN A 59 -20.50 9.18 4.78
CA ASN A 59 -21.66 9.69 5.53
C ASN A 59 -22.03 11.14 5.14
N GLY A 60 -21.29 11.78 4.22
CA GLY A 60 -21.59 13.14 3.75
C GLY A 60 -21.23 14.26 4.75
N VAL A 61 -20.53 13.95 5.85
CA VAL A 61 -20.12 14.93 6.87
C VAL A 61 -19.04 15.87 6.33
N VAL A 62 -18.17 15.34 5.45
CA VAL A 62 -17.07 16.09 4.84
C VAL A 62 -16.91 15.75 3.36
N LYS A 63 -16.52 16.70 2.53
CA LYS A 63 -16.20 16.46 1.11
C LYS A 63 -14.77 15.96 0.95
N GLN A 64 -14.52 15.12 -0.06
CA GLN A 64 -13.16 14.64 -0.37
C GLN A 64 -12.14 15.79 -0.51
N ALA A 65 -12.53 16.88 -1.16
CA ALA A 65 -11.67 18.05 -1.35
C ALA A 65 -11.23 18.69 -0.04
N GLN A 66 -12.07 18.67 0.99
CA GLN A 66 -11.77 19.23 2.31
C GLN A 66 -10.74 18.37 3.03
N VAL A 67 -10.89 17.03 3.00
CA VAL A 67 -9.91 16.08 3.56
C VAL A 67 -8.57 16.20 2.83
N ILE A 68 -8.58 16.28 1.49
CA ILE A 68 -7.37 16.47 0.68
C ILE A 68 -6.62 17.73 1.12
N ARG A 69 -7.33 18.84 1.26
CA ARG A 69 -6.74 20.14 1.64
C ARG A 69 -6.21 20.14 3.07
N ALA A 70 -7.00 19.63 4.01
CA ALA A 70 -6.67 19.69 5.43
C ALA A 70 -5.47 18.81 5.81
N PHE A 71 -5.36 17.63 5.17
CA PHE A 71 -4.31 16.65 5.47
C PHE A 71 -3.21 16.55 4.40
N GLY A 72 -3.24 17.38 3.36
CA GLY A 72 -2.24 17.36 2.29
C GLY A 72 -2.19 16.04 1.50
N LEU A 73 -3.27 15.29 1.43
CA LEU A 73 -3.30 13.97 0.81
C LEU A 73 -3.53 14.06 -0.71
N PRO A 74 -2.88 13.20 -1.52
CA PRO A 74 -3.19 13.10 -2.94
C PRO A 74 -4.64 12.64 -3.17
N ALA A 75 -5.35 13.28 -4.12
CA ALA A 75 -6.74 12.96 -4.44
C ALA A 75 -6.96 11.46 -4.78
N ARG A 76 -5.99 10.85 -5.49
CA ARG A 76 -6.01 9.41 -5.80
C ARG A 76 -6.03 8.54 -4.54
N THR A 77 -5.32 8.97 -3.51
CA THR A 77 -5.24 8.26 -2.23
C THR A 77 -6.57 8.30 -1.50
N VAL A 78 -7.19 9.48 -1.39
CA VAL A 78 -8.50 9.65 -0.75
C VAL A 78 -9.59 8.86 -1.49
N LYS A 79 -9.62 8.93 -2.83
CA LYS A 79 -10.54 8.12 -3.65
C LYS A 79 -10.41 6.62 -3.38
N ARG A 80 -9.18 6.11 -3.23
CA ARG A 80 -8.92 4.70 -2.91
C ARG A 80 -9.45 4.32 -1.53
N TYR A 81 -9.29 5.18 -0.53
CA TYR A 81 -9.81 4.92 0.82
C TYR A 81 -11.33 4.89 0.83
N VAL A 82 -11.98 5.86 0.19
CA VAL A 82 -13.44 5.90 0.05
C VAL A 82 -13.98 4.67 -0.68
N LYS A 83 -13.30 4.24 -1.75
CA LYS A 83 -13.65 3.00 -2.46
C LYS A 83 -13.55 1.78 -1.54
N LEU A 84 -12.44 1.65 -0.79
CA LEU A 84 -12.24 0.56 0.15
C LEU A 84 -13.33 0.52 1.23
N TYR A 85 -13.69 1.69 1.78
CA TYR A 85 -14.75 1.79 2.78
C TYR A 85 -16.12 1.35 2.23
N ARG A 86 -16.45 1.76 0.99
CA ARG A 86 -17.72 1.37 0.33
C ARG A 86 -17.79 -0.13 0.03
N GLU A 87 -16.66 -0.75 -0.33
CA GLU A 87 -16.62 -2.16 -0.71
C GLU A 87 -16.51 -3.11 0.48
N LYS A 88 -15.77 -2.73 1.51
CA LYS A 88 -15.41 -3.63 2.64
C LYS A 88 -15.74 -3.10 4.03
N GLY A 89 -16.31 -1.90 4.11
CA GLY A 89 -16.61 -1.24 5.39
C GLY A 89 -15.34 -0.96 6.21
N THR A 90 -15.53 -0.82 7.52
CA THR A 90 -14.45 -0.57 8.48
C THR A 90 -13.43 -1.70 8.53
N ALA A 91 -13.89 -2.95 8.45
CA ALA A 91 -13.04 -4.14 8.50
C ALA A 91 -11.97 -4.15 7.39
N GLY A 92 -12.24 -3.56 6.23
CA GLY A 92 -11.31 -3.50 5.10
C GLY A 92 -9.98 -2.80 5.41
N PHE A 93 -9.95 -1.91 6.40
CA PHE A 93 -8.74 -1.18 6.78
C PHE A 93 -7.83 -1.95 7.75
N PHE A 94 -8.41 -2.91 8.48
CA PHE A 94 -7.72 -3.69 9.51
C PHE A 94 -7.38 -5.11 9.05
N GLN A 95 -7.90 -5.54 7.88
CA GLN A 95 -7.47 -6.78 7.27
C GLN A 95 -5.98 -6.69 6.93
N GLU A 96 -5.23 -7.69 7.36
CA GLU A 96 -3.87 -7.85 6.86
C GLU A 96 -3.92 -7.99 5.34
N PRO A 97 -3.09 -7.23 4.58
CA PRO A 97 -2.96 -7.49 3.16
C PRO A 97 -2.54 -8.95 3.05
N GLY A 98 -3.43 -9.79 2.51
CA GLY A 98 -3.08 -11.17 2.21
C GLY A 98 -1.73 -11.08 1.50
N ARG A 99 -0.70 -11.71 2.05
CA ARG A 99 0.62 -11.78 1.42
C ARG A 99 0.33 -12.13 -0.02
N ARG A 100 0.63 -11.24 -0.96
CA ARG A 100 0.65 -11.58 -2.38
C ARG A 100 1.75 -12.63 -2.49
N GLY A 101 1.27 -13.85 -2.23
CA GLY A 101 2.13 -14.93 -1.82
C GLY A 101 3.09 -15.26 -2.92
N ALA A 102 4.11 -15.83 -2.53
CA ALA A 102 4.86 -16.91 -3.09
C ALA A 102 4.04 -18.02 -3.82
N ALA A 103 2.75 -17.81 -4.08
CA ALA A 103 1.86 -18.78 -4.69
C ALA A 103 2.30 -19.26 -6.08
N VAL A 104 3.18 -18.51 -6.76
CA VAL A 104 3.72 -18.88 -8.07
C VAL A 104 5.08 -19.60 -7.95
N LEU A 105 5.84 -19.33 -6.88
CA LEU A 105 7.14 -19.95 -6.61
C LEU A 105 7.05 -20.74 -5.29
N THR A 106 6.29 -21.83 -5.32
CA THR A 106 6.29 -22.82 -4.23
C THR A 106 7.63 -23.57 -4.21
N ASP A 107 7.95 -24.23 -3.10
CA ASP A 107 9.19 -24.98 -2.96
C ASP A 107 9.32 -26.07 -4.04
N ASP A 108 8.19 -26.66 -4.45
CA ASP A 108 8.17 -27.67 -5.52
C ASP A 108 8.49 -27.05 -6.88
N VAL A 109 7.91 -25.87 -7.19
CA VAL A 109 8.21 -25.13 -8.42
C VAL A 109 9.66 -24.66 -8.43
N LEU A 110 10.22 -24.27 -7.28
CA LEU A 110 11.64 -23.90 -7.18
C LEU A 110 12.55 -25.10 -7.43
N LYS A 111 12.23 -26.28 -6.89
CA LYS A 111 13.01 -27.51 -7.13
C LYS A 111 12.96 -27.93 -8.60
N GLU A 112 11.77 -27.91 -9.22
CA GLU A 112 11.60 -28.21 -10.65
C GLU A 112 12.38 -27.21 -11.52
N ALA A 113 12.27 -25.90 -11.21
CA ALA A 113 13.01 -24.84 -11.91
C ALA A 113 14.51 -25.04 -11.79
N GLN A 114 15.03 -25.41 -10.60
CA GLN A 114 16.45 -25.64 -10.39
C GLN A 114 16.93 -26.87 -11.20
N GLY A 115 16.18 -27.95 -11.19
CA GLY A 115 16.52 -29.13 -11.99
C GLY A 115 16.68 -28.84 -13.48
N LEU A 116 15.73 -28.04 -14.03
CA LEU A 116 15.79 -27.63 -15.44
C LEU A 116 16.96 -26.65 -15.74
N LEU A 117 17.30 -25.77 -14.78
CA LEU A 117 18.49 -24.90 -14.91
C LEU A 117 19.80 -25.70 -14.84
N ASP A 118 19.87 -26.74 -14.00
CA ASP A 118 21.03 -27.64 -13.86
C ASP A 118 21.24 -28.50 -15.11
N GLU A 119 20.14 -28.83 -15.83
CA GLU A 119 20.18 -29.45 -17.16
C GLU A 119 20.75 -28.51 -18.24
N GLY A 120 20.97 -27.22 -17.93
CA GLY A 120 21.51 -26.20 -18.83
C GLY A 120 20.48 -25.50 -19.70
N LEU A 121 19.18 -25.64 -19.38
CA LEU A 121 18.11 -24.94 -20.08
C LEU A 121 18.16 -23.44 -19.77
N GLY A 122 17.94 -22.61 -20.78
CA GLY A 122 17.92 -21.14 -20.61
C GLY A 122 16.69 -20.67 -19.83
N ARG A 123 16.81 -19.56 -19.07
CA ARG A 123 15.75 -18.94 -18.24
C ARG A 123 14.38 -18.87 -18.91
N ASN A 124 14.35 -18.45 -20.18
CA ASN A 124 13.10 -18.28 -20.91
C ASN A 124 12.39 -19.61 -21.17
N VAL A 125 13.18 -20.65 -21.46
CA VAL A 125 12.67 -22.01 -21.73
C VAL A 125 12.15 -22.63 -20.42
N VAL A 126 12.90 -22.49 -19.34
CA VAL A 126 12.50 -22.95 -18.01
C VAL A 126 11.20 -22.27 -17.57
N ALA A 127 11.13 -20.94 -17.69
CA ALA A 127 9.95 -20.18 -17.33
C ALA A 127 8.70 -20.60 -18.13
N ALA A 128 8.85 -20.84 -19.43
CA ALA A 128 7.76 -21.32 -20.27
C ALA A 128 7.33 -22.74 -19.89
N ARG A 129 8.27 -23.62 -19.56
CA ARG A 129 7.99 -25.03 -19.22
C ARG A 129 7.23 -25.19 -17.91
N ILE A 130 7.58 -24.39 -16.89
CA ILE A 130 6.91 -24.40 -15.58
C ILE A 130 5.71 -23.42 -15.50
N GLY A 131 5.38 -22.73 -16.60
CA GLY A 131 4.20 -21.84 -16.68
C GLY A 131 4.31 -20.55 -15.89
N ILE A 132 5.51 -20.03 -15.64
CA ILE A 132 5.73 -18.77 -14.94
C ILE A 132 6.30 -17.68 -15.87
N LYS A 133 6.19 -16.42 -15.46
CA LYS A 133 6.79 -15.31 -16.22
C LYS A 133 8.32 -15.35 -16.08
N ALA A 134 9.05 -15.19 -17.19
CA ALA A 134 10.51 -15.14 -17.20
C ALA A 134 11.11 -14.13 -16.21
N ASN A 135 10.45 -12.98 -16.02
CA ASN A 135 10.86 -11.97 -15.03
C ASN A 135 10.71 -12.46 -13.57
N THR A 136 9.75 -13.35 -13.29
CA THR A 136 9.58 -13.95 -11.96
C THR A 136 10.72 -14.91 -11.66
N LEU A 137 11.12 -15.72 -12.65
CA LEU A 137 12.27 -16.62 -12.55
C LEU A 137 13.58 -15.83 -12.38
N ALA A 138 13.78 -14.76 -13.20
CA ALA A 138 14.95 -13.90 -13.10
C ALA A 138 15.10 -13.26 -11.71
N LYS A 139 14.01 -12.80 -11.11
CA LYS A 139 14.01 -12.26 -9.75
C LYS A 139 14.36 -13.33 -8.71
N ALA A 140 13.94 -14.59 -8.90
CA ALA A 140 14.27 -15.66 -7.98
C ALA A 140 15.77 -16.01 -8.05
N ILE A 141 16.36 -15.99 -9.24
CA ILE A 141 17.80 -16.16 -9.46
C ILE A 141 18.57 -15.00 -8.83
N HIS A 142 18.16 -13.76 -9.09
CA HIS A 142 18.81 -12.59 -8.51
C HIS A 142 18.71 -12.54 -6.97
N ALA A 143 17.63 -13.07 -6.41
CA ALA A 143 17.43 -13.21 -4.95
C ALA A 143 18.20 -14.41 -4.34
N GLY A 144 19.00 -15.14 -5.12
CA GLY A 144 19.78 -16.29 -4.64
C GLY A 144 18.96 -17.54 -4.32
N ARG A 145 17.68 -17.58 -4.72
CA ARG A 145 16.80 -18.75 -4.50
C ARG A 145 16.96 -19.83 -5.58
N LEU A 146 17.54 -19.47 -6.71
CA LEU A 146 17.87 -20.35 -7.84
C LEU A 146 19.24 -19.97 -8.38
N HIS A 147 19.97 -20.91 -8.95
CA HIS A 147 21.29 -20.71 -9.53
C HIS A 147 21.28 -21.11 -10.99
N GLU A 148 21.89 -20.31 -11.87
CA GLU A 148 22.14 -20.70 -13.26
C GLU A 148 23.50 -21.38 -13.34
N ARG A 149 23.59 -22.41 -14.13
CA ARG A 149 24.89 -23.05 -14.48
C ARG A 149 25.68 -22.03 -15.28
N GLU A 150 26.90 -21.72 -14.86
CA GLU A 150 27.82 -20.88 -15.62
C GLU A 150 27.99 -21.47 -17.02
N LYS A 151 27.66 -20.68 -18.05
CA LYS A 151 27.98 -21.03 -19.42
C LYS A 151 29.50 -21.02 -19.51
N LYS A 152 30.11 -22.22 -19.65
CA LYS A 152 31.54 -22.33 -20.03
C LYS A 152 31.72 -21.47 -21.27
N GLY A 153 32.55 -20.42 -21.15
CA GLY A 153 32.81 -19.46 -22.19
C GLY A 153 33.22 -20.16 -23.46
N HIS A 154 32.54 -19.85 -24.55
CA HIS A 154 33.00 -20.19 -25.90
C HIS A 154 34.28 -19.38 -26.12
N SER A 155 35.41 -20.05 -25.97
CA SER A 155 36.73 -19.55 -26.31
C SER A 155 36.72 -19.15 -27.77
N SER A 156 36.65 -17.85 -28.06
CA SER A 156 36.90 -17.29 -29.39
C SER A 156 38.35 -17.52 -29.70
N GLN A 157 38.65 -18.48 -30.57
CA GLN A 157 39.99 -18.61 -31.18
C GLN A 157 40.28 -17.36 -32.02
N PRO A 158 41.47 -16.75 -31.89
CA PRO A 158 41.84 -15.64 -32.73
C PRO A 158 42.12 -16.17 -34.16
N ILE A 159 41.51 -15.51 -35.16
CA ILE A 159 41.73 -15.75 -36.58
C ILE A 159 43.15 -15.32 -36.90
N PRO A 160 44.01 -16.18 -37.50
CA PRO A 160 45.34 -15.74 -37.95
C PRO A 160 45.19 -14.85 -39.18
N LYS A 161 45.80 -13.63 -39.11
CA LYS A 161 45.97 -12.76 -40.25
C LYS A 161 47.09 -13.27 -41.13
N HIS A 162 46.77 -13.58 -42.35
CA HIS A 162 47.71 -13.63 -43.49
C HIS A 162 47.66 -12.30 -44.22
#